data_5f178d04e5dff056b8651bc04a2965af
#
_entry.id   5f178d04e5dff056b8651bc04a2965af
#
_cell.length_a   1.000
_cell.length_b   1.000
_cell.length_c   1.000
_cell.angle_alpha   90.00
_cell.angle_beta   90.00
_cell.angle_gamma   90.00
#
_symmetry.space_group_name_H-M   'P 1'
#
loop_
_entity.id
_entity.type
_entity.pdbx_description
1 polymer ?
#
loop_
_entity_poly.entity_id
_entity_poly.type
_entity_poly.pdbx_seq_one_letter_code
_entity_poly.pdbx_strand_id
1 'polypeptide(L)'
;LVDLIIQTTGMVFVDKVHTGKKRVTHYLSATPEILDWVRQLNSLNETLTPEALPFVIPPKNRTTIMSEVMHSTIWKKRLPLIKTRNRHLLEELEGDPDLKKTIDAVNILQNTPFRINKRIIKLQRMCWESGQSWGGIPSWDDTPMPLSPFPNMPTHTLNEAQKQILFKHKKALQLVHERNASALSKKIAFERSLIVAERFSKYSELFFIYQTDFRGRIYPVAQFLSPQGSSVIKAQMVLANGAPIDTFEELSWLYHHAANCFG
;
A
#
# COMPACT_ATOMS: atom_id res chain seq x y z
N LEU A 1 30.63 -18.60 11.51
CA LEU A 1 29.26 -18.28 11.91
C LEU A 1 28.25 -19.01 11.04
N VAL A 2 28.37 -18.96 9.69
CA VAL A 2 27.48 -19.67 8.75
C VAL A 2 27.47 -21.16 9.00
N ASP A 3 28.66 -21.78 9.11
CA ASP A 3 28.79 -23.23 9.38
C ASP A 3 28.15 -23.62 10.72
N LEU A 4 28.29 -22.76 11.73
CA LEU A 4 27.63 -22.97 13.03
C LEU A 4 26.12 -22.95 12.91
N ILE A 5 25.56 -21.99 12.16
CA ILE A 5 24.11 -21.91 11.92
C ILE A 5 23.61 -23.17 11.19
N ILE A 6 24.34 -23.62 10.16
CA ILE A 6 24.00 -24.83 9.41
C ILE A 6 23.98 -26.05 10.35
N GLN A 7 25.03 -26.22 11.15
CA GLN A 7 25.17 -27.37 12.04
C GLN A 7 24.18 -27.36 13.21
N THR A 8 23.87 -26.17 13.74
CA THR A 8 22.98 -26.08 14.91
C THR A 8 21.50 -26.07 14.56
N THR A 9 21.14 -25.52 13.42
CA THR A 9 19.73 -25.35 13.07
C THR A 9 19.23 -26.32 11.99
N GLY A 10 20.11 -26.80 11.12
CA GLY A 10 19.73 -27.59 9.94
C GLY A 10 18.79 -26.86 8.96
N MET A 11 18.58 -25.55 9.16
CA MET A 11 17.58 -24.76 8.46
C MET A 11 18.03 -24.29 7.08
N VAL A 12 19.33 -24.21 6.88
CA VAL A 12 19.96 -23.74 5.65
C VAL A 12 21.10 -24.66 5.24
N PHE A 13 21.38 -24.71 3.96
CA PHE A 13 22.51 -25.46 3.42
C PHE A 13 23.24 -24.61 2.38
N VAL A 14 24.47 -25.01 2.07
CA VAL A 14 25.30 -24.31 1.09
C VAL A 14 25.27 -25.05 -0.24
N ASP A 15 24.68 -24.43 -1.23
CA ASP A 15 24.76 -24.88 -2.62
C ASP A 15 26.03 -24.38 -3.28
N LYS A 16 26.72 -25.30 -3.98
CA LYS A 16 27.91 -24.98 -4.77
C LYS A 16 27.53 -24.95 -6.24
N VAL A 17 27.49 -23.75 -6.82
CA VAL A 17 27.21 -23.58 -8.24
C VAL A 17 28.51 -23.26 -8.97
N HIS A 18 28.88 -24.12 -9.94
CA HIS A 18 30.04 -23.91 -10.78
C HIS A 18 29.72 -22.86 -11.86
N THR A 19 30.18 -21.63 -11.65
CA THR A 19 30.05 -20.51 -12.59
C THR A 19 31.32 -20.39 -13.45
N GLY A 20 31.50 -21.32 -14.43
CA GLY A 20 32.64 -21.35 -15.35
C GLY A 20 33.77 -22.28 -14.92
N LYS A 21 34.80 -22.43 -15.76
CA LYS A 21 35.86 -23.47 -15.66
C LYS A 21 36.67 -23.45 -14.35
N LYS A 22 36.62 -22.41 -13.52
CA LYS A 22 37.42 -22.30 -12.28
C LYS A 22 36.76 -21.48 -11.16
N ARG A 23 35.49 -21.05 -11.30
CA ARG A 23 34.80 -20.30 -10.24
C ARG A 23 33.66 -21.13 -9.65
N VAL A 24 33.73 -21.34 -8.34
CA VAL A 24 32.65 -21.91 -7.52
C VAL A 24 32.03 -20.78 -6.72
N THR A 25 30.74 -20.56 -6.90
CA THR A 25 29.98 -19.62 -6.07
C THR A 25 29.17 -20.43 -5.07
N HIS A 26 29.25 -20.06 -3.81
CA HIS A 26 28.49 -20.68 -2.75
C HIS A 26 27.22 -19.84 -2.52
N TYR A 27 26.07 -20.48 -2.58
CA TYR A 27 24.77 -19.87 -2.24
C TYR A 27 24.27 -20.49 -0.95
N LEU A 28 23.72 -19.66 -0.07
CA LEU A 28 23.01 -20.12 1.11
C LEU A 28 21.56 -20.34 0.71
N SER A 29 21.10 -21.59 0.74
CA SER A 29 19.73 -21.96 0.38
C SER A 29 18.97 -22.45 1.61
N ALA A 30 17.70 -22.09 1.73
CA ALA A 30 16.83 -22.57 2.79
C ALA A 30 16.32 -23.98 2.47
N THR A 31 16.14 -24.82 3.49
CA THR A 31 15.52 -26.13 3.30
C THR A 31 14.04 -26.00 2.94
N PRO A 32 13.44 -27.00 2.27
CA PRO A 32 12.01 -26.98 1.93
C PRO A 32 11.11 -26.77 3.16
N GLU A 33 11.45 -27.37 4.29
CA GLU A 33 10.72 -27.23 5.55
C GLU A 33 10.70 -25.77 6.03
N ILE A 34 11.84 -25.08 5.91
CA ILE A 34 11.92 -23.66 6.26
C ILE A 34 11.13 -22.79 5.29
N LEU A 35 11.17 -23.10 4.00
CA LEU A 35 10.38 -22.38 3.02
C LEU A 35 8.88 -22.54 3.30
N ASP A 36 8.43 -23.72 3.66
CA ASP A 36 7.03 -23.97 4.02
C ASP A 36 6.66 -23.30 5.35
N TRP A 37 7.55 -23.32 6.33
CA TRP A 37 7.36 -22.60 7.59
C TRP A 37 7.29 -21.08 7.37
N VAL A 38 8.15 -20.50 6.52
CA VAL A 38 8.11 -19.10 6.17
C VAL A 38 6.80 -18.74 5.42
N ARG A 39 6.31 -19.63 4.54
CA ARG A 39 5.01 -19.44 3.87
C ARG A 39 3.86 -19.43 4.90
N GLN A 40 3.86 -20.36 5.86
CA GLN A 40 2.88 -20.39 6.94
C GLN A 40 2.99 -19.16 7.83
N LEU A 41 4.21 -18.72 8.19
CA LEU A 41 4.45 -17.48 8.94
C LEU A 41 4.00 -16.25 8.19
N ASN A 42 4.21 -16.19 6.88
CA ASN A 42 3.74 -15.06 6.07
C ASN A 42 2.21 -14.99 6.09
N SER A 43 1.53 -16.12 5.99
CA SER A 43 0.06 -16.18 6.11
C SER A 43 -0.41 -15.76 7.52
N LEU A 44 0.30 -16.15 8.57
CA LEU A 44 0.04 -15.71 9.94
C LEU A 44 0.39 -14.24 10.15
N ASN A 45 1.51 -13.77 9.60
CA ASN A 45 1.90 -12.36 9.64
C ASN A 45 0.92 -11.46 8.88
N GLU A 46 0.37 -11.91 7.77
CA GLU A 46 -0.72 -11.22 7.09
C GLU A 46 -1.95 -11.04 7.98
N THR A 47 -2.20 -12.00 8.87
CA THR A 47 -3.31 -11.97 9.83
C THR A 47 -2.96 -11.18 11.10
N LEU A 48 -1.69 -11.21 11.51
CA LEU A 48 -1.20 -10.62 12.77
C LEU A 48 -0.52 -9.26 12.59
N THR A 49 -0.16 -8.86 11.35
CA THR A 49 0.43 -7.54 11.13
C THR A 49 -0.60 -6.47 11.51
N PRO A 50 -0.29 -5.57 12.46
CA PRO A 50 -1.20 -4.51 12.85
C PRO A 50 -1.38 -3.55 11.68
N GLU A 51 -2.40 -3.80 10.87
CA GLU A 51 -2.81 -2.90 9.81
C GLU A 51 -3.42 -1.66 10.46
N ALA A 52 -3.05 -0.49 9.95
CA ALA A 52 -3.74 0.73 10.32
C ALA A 52 -5.10 0.75 9.62
N LEU A 53 -6.13 0.29 10.32
CA LEU A 53 -7.50 0.16 9.83
C LEU A 53 -8.31 1.42 10.14
N PRO A 54 -9.44 1.65 9.43
CA PRO A 54 -10.43 2.66 9.82
C PRO A 54 -11.00 2.38 11.21
N PHE A 55 -11.52 3.40 11.85
CA PHE A 55 -12.22 3.32 13.12
C PHE A 55 -13.73 3.23 12.90
N VAL A 56 -14.43 2.55 13.80
CA VAL A 56 -15.90 2.43 13.80
C VAL A 56 -16.56 3.38 14.80
N ILE A 57 -15.74 4.12 15.54
CA ILE A 57 -16.13 5.20 16.44
C ILE A 57 -15.22 6.40 16.17
N PRO A 58 -15.66 7.63 16.38
CA PRO A 58 -14.81 8.80 16.20
C PRO A 58 -13.52 8.69 17.02
N PRO A 59 -12.34 8.97 16.46
CA PRO A 59 -11.12 9.09 17.24
C PRO A 59 -11.25 10.20 18.31
N LYS A 60 -10.47 10.11 19.38
CA LYS A 60 -10.40 11.22 20.34
C LYS A 60 -9.84 12.46 19.68
N ASN A 61 -10.45 13.62 19.98
CA ASN A 61 -9.95 14.89 19.50
C ASN A 61 -8.54 15.18 20.03
N ARG A 62 -7.70 15.71 19.18
CA ARG A 62 -6.39 16.19 19.55
C ARG A 62 -6.52 17.54 20.28
N THR A 63 -5.81 17.67 21.37
CA THR A 63 -5.63 18.95 22.09
C THR A 63 -4.20 19.46 21.95
N THR A 64 -3.25 18.54 21.72
CA THR A 64 -1.82 18.80 21.53
C THR A 64 -1.27 17.94 20.40
N ILE A 65 -0.02 18.17 20.02
CA ILE A 65 0.70 17.36 19.00
C ILE A 65 0.78 15.89 19.41
N MET A 66 0.97 15.62 20.70
CA MET A 66 1.17 14.27 21.25
C MET A 66 -0.11 13.67 21.83
N SER A 67 -1.28 14.24 21.54
CA SER A 67 -2.56 13.75 22.03
C SER A 67 -2.80 12.28 21.69
N GLU A 68 -3.39 11.58 22.62
CA GLU A 68 -3.84 10.22 22.45
C GLU A 68 -5.17 10.19 21.67
N VAL A 69 -5.14 9.69 20.44
CA VAL A 69 -6.30 9.65 19.53
C VAL A 69 -7.04 8.32 19.53
N MET A 70 -6.42 7.27 20.08
CA MET A 70 -7.00 5.93 20.15
C MET A 70 -7.76 5.72 21.46
N HIS A 71 -8.85 4.96 21.41
CA HIS A 71 -9.63 4.58 22.59
C HIS A 71 -9.09 3.33 23.29
N SER A 72 -8.03 2.71 22.77
CA SER A 72 -7.50 1.46 23.30
C SER A 72 -6.65 1.69 24.54
N THR A 73 -6.92 0.94 25.59
CA THR A 73 -6.07 0.83 26.78
C THR A 73 -4.87 -0.10 26.55
N ILE A 74 -4.94 -0.97 25.55
CA ILE A 74 -3.92 -1.97 25.23
C ILE A 74 -2.83 -1.37 24.36
N TRP A 75 -3.22 -0.59 23.34
CA TRP A 75 -2.31 0.06 22.41
C TRP A 75 -2.00 1.49 22.85
N LYS A 76 -0.99 1.65 23.69
CA LYS A 76 -0.51 2.97 24.17
C LYS A 76 0.40 3.69 23.15
N LYS A 77 0.39 3.30 21.89
CA LYS A 77 1.21 3.97 20.88
C LYS A 77 0.64 5.35 20.60
N ARG A 78 1.33 6.37 21.08
CA ARG A 78 1.03 7.76 20.73
C ARG A 78 1.32 7.98 19.26
N LEU A 79 0.35 8.50 18.53
CA LEU A 79 0.50 8.95 17.15
C LEU A 79 0.64 10.48 17.18
N PRO A 80 1.86 11.02 17.04
CA PRO A 80 2.03 12.47 16.99
C PRO A 80 1.27 13.07 15.81
N LEU A 81 0.86 14.31 15.91
CA LEU A 81 0.21 15.04 14.82
C LEU A 81 1.13 15.09 13.59
N ILE A 82 2.40 15.42 13.82
CA ILE A 82 3.40 15.53 12.77
C ILE A 82 4.17 14.20 12.64
N LYS A 83 4.18 13.63 11.45
CA LYS A 83 4.91 12.39 11.15
C LYS A 83 6.40 12.66 11.06
N THR A 84 7.09 12.56 12.20
CA THR A 84 8.55 12.72 12.29
C THR A 84 9.14 11.73 13.29
N ARG A 85 10.41 11.40 13.15
CA ARG A 85 11.21 10.66 14.14
C ARG A 85 12.01 11.59 15.06
N ASN A 86 12.05 12.88 14.75
CA ASN A 86 12.77 13.87 15.54
C ASN A 86 11.92 14.24 16.78
N ARG A 87 12.28 13.69 17.93
CA ARG A 87 11.59 13.96 19.19
C ARG A 87 11.79 15.40 19.65
N HIS A 88 12.97 15.96 19.47
CA HIS A 88 13.27 17.33 19.84
C HIS A 88 12.35 18.34 19.14
N LEU A 89 12.13 18.12 17.82
CA LEU A 89 11.20 18.95 17.06
C LEU A 89 9.76 18.84 17.60
N LEU A 90 9.33 17.65 18.01
CA LEU A 90 7.98 17.47 18.57
C LEU A 90 7.84 18.17 19.94
N GLU A 91 8.88 18.15 20.77
CA GLU A 91 8.93 18.84 22.06
C GLU A 91 8.95 20.35 21.88
N GLU A 92 9.69 20.86 20.91
CA GLU A 92 9.79 22.27 20.57
C GLU A 92 8.46 22.85 20.05
N LEU A 93 7.71 22.06 19.28
CA LEU A 93 6.42 22.44 18.72
C LEU A 93 5.25 22.19 19.71
N GLU A 94 5.48 21.49 20.81
CA GLU A 94 4.42 21.23 21.79
C GLU A 94 4.03 22.55 22.48
N GLY A 95 2.78 22.93 22.32
CA GLY A 95 2.27 24.19 22.86
C GLY A 95 2.38 25.40 21.94
N ASP A 96 2.87 25.22 20.69
CA ASP A 96 2.87 26.28 19.70
C ASP A 96 1.41 26.70 19.34
N PRO A 97 1.02 27.96 19.59
CA PRO A 97 -0.33 28.45 19.34
C PRO A 97 -0.71 28.41 17.85
N ASP A 98 0.24 28.50 16.94
CA ASP A 98 -0.01 28.46 15.49
C ASP A 98 -0.50 27.08 15.03
N LEU A 99 -0.16 26.02 15.76
CA LEU A 99 -0.62 24.68 15.46
C LEU A 99 -2.08 24.41 15.85
N LYS A 100 -2.70 25.29 16.62
CA LYS A 100 -4.11 25.14 17.03
C LYS A 100 -5.02 25.01 15.80
N LYS A 101 -4.85 25.85 14.79
CA LYS A 101 -5.65 25.79 13.56
C LYS A 101 -5.48 24.44 12.83
N THR A 102 -4.26 23.92 12.83
CA THR A 102 -3.96 22.61 12.22
C THR A 102 -4.60 21.47 13.03
N ILE A 103 -4.55 21.54 14.36
CA ILE A 103 -5.20 20.58 15.25
C ILE A 103 -6.73 20.60 15.03
N ASP A 104 -7.34 21.78 14.97
CA ASP A 104 -8.77 21.93 14.75
C ASP A 104 -9.19 21.38 13.38
N ALA A 105 -8.44 21.66 12.31
CA ALA A 105 -8.67 21.12 10.97
C ALA A 105 -8.57 19.59 10.95
N VAL A 106 -7.56 19.03 11.61
CA VAL A 106 -7.40 17.57 11.71
C VAL A 106 -8.54 16.94 12.51
N ASN A 107 -9.00 17.59 13.58
CA ASN A 107 -10.13 17.12 14.37
C ASN A 107 -11.43 17.09 13.54
N ILE A 108 -11.67 18.12 12.72
CA ILE A 108 -12.83 18.14 11.80
C ILE A 108 -12.76 16.94 10.85
N LEU A 109 -11.60 16.68 10.24
CA LEU A 109 -11.43 15.54 9.33
C LEU A 109 -11.60 14.20 10.05
N GLN A 110 -11.08 14.07 11.29
CA GLN A 110 -11.20 12.84 12.08
C GLN A 110 -12.64 12.54 12.52
N ASN A 111 -13.44 13.58 12.73
CA ASN A 111 -14.84 13.46 13.10
C ASN A 111 -15.78 13.35 11.87
N THR A 112 -15.26 13.46 10.66
CA THR A 112 -16.05 13.31 9.45
C THR A 112 -16.33 11.81 9.20
N PRO A 113 -17.60 11.37 9.28
CA PRO A 113 -17.94 9.97 9.10
C PRO A 113 -18.00 9.60 7.61
N PHE A 114 -17.46 8.44 7.29
CA PHE A 114 -17.57 7.78 6.00
C PHE A 114 -18.41 6.51 6.14
N ARG A 115 -18.91 6.00 5.05
CA ARG A 115 -19.53 4.67 4.96
C ARG A 115 -19.07 3.93 3.72
N ILE A 116 -19.14 2.62 3.74
CA ILE A 116 -18.78 1.79 2.59
C ILE A 116 -19.85 1.88 1.50
N ASN A 117 -19.39 2.08 0.27
CA ASN A 117 -20.23 2.01 -0.92
C ASN A 117 -20.40 0.55 -1.35
N LYS A 118 -21.39 -0.13 -0.76
CA LYS A 118 -21.66 -1.57 -0.99
C LYS A 118 -21.90 -1.90 -2.48
N ARG A 119 -22.48 -0.98 -3.26
CA ARG A 119 -22.73 -1.20 -4.70
C ARG A 119 -21.41 -1.26 -5.47
N ILE A 120 -20.51 -0.33 -5.19
CA ILE A 120 -19.18 -0.29 -5.83
C ILE A 120 -18.34 -1.50 -5.40
N ILE A 121 -18.33 -1.86 -4.12
CA ILE A 121 -17.60 -3.04 -3.65
C ILE A 121 -18.06 -4.30 -4.38
N LYS A 122 -19.39 -4.51 -4.51
CA LYS A 122 -19.92 -5.65 -5.23
C LYS A 122 -19.48 -5.65 -6.70
N LEU A 123 -19.53 -4.51 -7.37
CA LEU A 123 -19.09 -4.37 -8.76
C LEU A 123 -17.59 -4.65 -8.90
N GLN A 124 -16.77 -4.04 -8.05
CA GLN A 124 -15.31 -4.24 -8.06
C GLN A 124 -14.93 -5.70 -7.80
N ARG A 125 -15.63 -6.39 -6.88
CA ARG A 125 -15.41 -7.82 -6.61
C ARG A 125 -15.74 -8.65 -7.85
N MET A 126 -16.89 -8.42 -8.48
CA MET A 126 -17.27 -9.12 -9.72
C MET A 126 -16.24 -8.91 -10.84
N CYS A 127 -15.79 -7.68 -11.06
CA CYS A 127 -14.75 -7.38 -12.06
C CYS A 127 -13.42 -8.06 -11.71
N TRP A 128 -13.03 -8.02 -10.44
CA TRP A 128 -11.80 -8.65 -9.97
C TRP A 128 -11.80 -10.16 -10.19
N GLU A 129 -12.88 -10.84 -9.81
CA GLU A 129 -13.04 -12.30 -9.97
C GLU A 129 -13.14 -12.72 -11.45
N SER A 130 -13.72 -11.88 -12.31
CA SER A 130 -13.78 -12.12 -13.75
C SER A 130 -12.54 -11.69 -14.53
N GLY A 131 -11.50 -11.16 -13.86
CA GLY A 131 -10.27 -10.71 -14.50
C GLY A 131 -10.41 -9.42 -15.31
N GLN A 132 -11.49 -8.66 -15.13
CA GLN A 132 -11.73 -7.42 -15.87
C GLN A 132 -11.08 -6.22 -15.18
N SER A 133 -10.36 -5.42 -15.97
CA SER A 133 -9.59 -4.26 -15.49
C SER A 133 -10.28 -2.92 -15.74
N TRP A 134 -11.60 -2.84 -15.57
CA TRP A 134 -12.36 -1.62 -15.79
C TRP A 134 -12.22 -0.61 -14.64
N GLY A 135 -12.38 0.67 -14.96
CA GLY A 135 -12.43 1.74 -13.97
C GLY A 135 -11.17 1.88 -13.11
N GLY A 136 -10.01 1.43 -13.61
CA GLY A 136 -8.74 1.48 -12.89
C GLY A 136 -8.47 0.28 -11.98
N ILE A 137 -9.30 -0.77 -12.03
CA ILE A 137 -9.00 -2.06 -11.40
C ILE A 137 -7.74 -2.64 -12.05
N PRO A 138 -6.74 -3.10 -11.28
CA PRO A 138 -5.52 -3.66 -11.86
C PRO A 138 -5.79 -4.88 -12.75
N SER A 139 -5.13 -4.96 -13.91
CA SER A 139 -5.19 -6.16 -14.75
C SER A 139 -4.45 -7.34 -14.11
N TRP A 140 -4.96 -8.54 -14.33
CA TRP A 140 -4.27 -9.78 -13.95
C TRP A 140 -3.06 -10.07 -14.83
N ASP A 141 -3.05 -9.56 -16.08
CA ASP A 141 -2.00 -9.83 -17.05
C ASP A 141 -0.71 -9.10 -16.69
N ASP A 142 0.38 -9.82 -16.83
CA ASP A 142 1.71 -9.27 -16.75
C ASP A 142 2.21 -8.85 -18.14
N THR A 143 3.05 -7.83 -18.19
CA THR A 143 3.73 -7.46 -19.43
C THR A 143 4.66 -8.59 -19.85
N PRO A 144 4.54 -9.12 -21.09
CA PRO A 144 5.37 -10.23 -21.54
C PRO A 144 6.85 -9.82 -21.58
N MET A 145 7.71 -10.78 -21.21
CA MET A 145 9.15 -10.58 -21.25
C MET A 145 9.65 -10.53 -22.69
N PRO A 146 10.50 -9.56 -23.05
CA PRO A 146 11.11 -9.52 -24.36
C PRO A 146 12.00 -10.74 -24.59
N LEU A 147 11.88 -11.37 -25.76
CA LEU A 147 12.67 -12.52 -26.13
C LEU A 147 14.15 -12.13 -26.27
N SER A 148 15.04 -13.03 -25.83
CA SER A 148 16.48 -12.80 -25.98
C SER A 148 16.85 -12.69 -27.47
N PRO A 149 17.60 -11.66 -27.88
CA PRO A 149 18.07 -11.54 -29.27
C PRO A 149 19.09 -12.60 -29.63
N PHE A 150 19.73 -13.24 -28.65
CA PHE A 150 20.76 -14.28 -28.84
C PHE A 150 20.54 -15.44 -27.85
N PRO A 151 19.45 -16.22 -27.98
CA PRO A 151 19.08 -17.24 -27.00
C PRO A 151 20.11 -18.34 -26.79
N ASN A 152 20.86 -18.68 -27.84
CA ASN A 152 21.80 -19.81 -27.87
C ASN A 152 23.27 -19.38 -27.94
N MET A 153 23.59 -18.10 -27.84
CA MET A 153 24.97 -17.60 -27.94
C MET A 153 25.55 -17.26 -26.59
N PRO A 154 26.69 -17.84 -26.19
CA PRO A 154 27.37 -17.42 -24.96
C PRO A 154 27.85 -15.97 -25.07
N THR A 155 27.73 -15.20 -23.97
CA THR A 155 28.05 -13.76 -23.95
C THR A 155 29.49 -13.45 -24.38
N HIS A 156 30.42 -14.37 -24.15
CA HIS A 156 31.83 -14.18 -24.52
C HIS A 156 32.12 -14.32 -26.01
N THR A 157 31.21 -14.90 -26.79
CA THR A 157 31.36 -15.08 -28.27
C THR A 157 30.78 -13.91 -29.07
N LEU A 158 30.09 -12.96 -28.39
CA LEU A 158 29.45 -11.84 -29.04
C LEU A 158 30.47 -10.77 -29.46
N ASN A 159 30.29 -10.24 -30.68
CA ASN A 159 31.03 -9.05 -31.13
C ASN A 159 30.46 -7.78 -30.48
N GLU A 160 31.16 -6.64 -30.66
CA GLU A 160 30.79 -5.36 -29.99
C GLU A 160 29.39 -4.86 -30.39
N ALA A 161 28.99 -5.01 -31.64
CA ALA A 161 27.65 -4.65 -32.11
C ALA A 161 26.57 -5.52 -31.42
N GLN A 162 26.80 -6.81 -31.30
CA GLN A 162 25.91 -7.76 -30.63
C GLN A 162 25.84 -7.50 -29.10
N LYS A 163 26.95 -7.12 -28.49
CA LYS A 163 26.98 -6.71 -27.08
C LYS A 163 26.13 -5.44 -26.82
N GLN A 164 26.15 -4.47 -27.73
CA GLN A 164 25.30 -3.29 -27.65
C GLN A 164 23.79 -3.65 -27.75
N ILE A 165 23.45 -4.58 -28.69
CA ILE A 165 22.06 -5.07 -28.77
C ILE A 165 21.65 -5.79 -27.48
N LEU A 166 22.52 -6.65 -26.94
CA LEU A 166 22.27 -7.33 -25.67
C LEU A 166 22.11 -6.36 -24.49
N PHE A 167 22.90 -5.28 -24.47
CA PHE A 167 22.77 -4.23 -23.46
C PHE A 167 21.40 -3.54 -23.53
N LYS A 168 20.95 -3.14 -24.72
CA LYS A 168 19.62 -2.56 -24.94
C LYS A 168 18.52 -3.53 -24.52
N HIS A 169 18.66 -4.81 -24.86
CA HIS A 169 17.71 -5.86 -24.44
C HIS A 169 17.66 -6.02 -22.92
N LYS A 170 18.82 -6.04 -22.21
CA LYS A 170 18.86 -6.12 -20.75
C LYS A 170 18.17 -4.92 -20.10
N LYS A 171 18.33 -3.73 -20.66
CA LYS A 171 17.63 -2.53 -20.17
C LYS A 171 16.11 -2.63 -20.38
N ALA A 172 15.67 -3.13 -21.53
CA ALA A 172 14.25 -3.38 -21.80
C ALA A 172 13.67 -4.44 -20.85
N LEU A 173 14.41 -5.50 -20.58
CA LEU A 173 14.04 -6.56 -19.65
C LEU A 173 13.88 -6.00 -18.22
N GLN A 174 14.81 -5.17 -17.76
CA GLN A 174 14.73 -4.51 -16.47
C GLN A 174 13.45 -3.68 -16.35
N LEU A 175 13.11 -2.87 -17.36
CA LEU A 175 11.89 -2.06 -17.38
C LEU A 175 10.63 -2.92 -17.29
N VAL A 176 10.60 -4.08 -17.94
CA VAL A 176 9.46 -5.01 -17.85
C VAL A 176 9.36 -5.61 -16.45
N HIS A 177 10.49 -6.01 -15.85
CA HIS A 177 10.50 -6.49 -14.45
C HIS A 177 9.98 -5.43 -13.47
N GLU A 178 10.42 -4.18 -13.61
CA GLU A 178 9.95 -3.06 -12.77
C GLU A 178 8.44 -2.81 -12.94
N ARG A 179 7.94 -2.87 -14.19
CA ARG A 179 6.51 -2.74 -14.49
C ARG A 179 5.69 -3.86 -13.85
N ASN A 180 6.13 -5.11 -14.01
CA ASN A 180 5.42 -6.27 -13.46
C ASN A 180 5.44 -6.26 -11.92
N ALA A 181 6.57 -5.89 -11.31
CA ALA A 181 6.65 -5.70 -9.85
C ALA A 181 5.70 -4.60 -9.36
N SER A 182 5.63 -3.47 -10.09
CA SER A 182 4.68 -2.39 -9.78
C SER A 182 3.23 -2.84 -9.97
N ALA A 183 2.93 -3.59 -11.03
CA ALA A 183 1.60 -4.15 -11.28
C ALA A 183 1.18 -5.12 -10.18
N LEU A 184 2.07 -6.02 -9.74
CA LEU A 184 1.82 -6.93 -8.62
C LEU A 184 1.50 -6.19 -7.32
N SER A 185 2.28 -5.14 -7.01
CA SER A 185 2.02 -4.31 -5.83
C SER A 185 0.64 -3.65 -5.87
N LYS A 186 0.20 -3.19 -7.05
CA LYS A 186 -1.15 -2.63 -7.24
C LYS A 186 -2.25 -3.68 -7.08
N LYS A 187 -2.04 -4.89 -7.62
CA LYS A 187 -2.97 -6.03 -7.45
C LYS A 187 -3.18 -6.34 -5.97
N ILE A 188 -2.08 -6.50 -5.22
CA ILE A 188 -2.13 -6.79 -3.78
C ILE A 188 -2.81 -5.66 -3.01
N ALA A 189 -2.45 -4.40 -3.28
CA ALA A 189 -3.06 -3.25 -2.60
C ALA A 189 -4.57 -3.15 -2.88
N PHE A 190 -5.00 -3.41 -4.11
CA PHE A 190 -6.41 -3.40 -4.49
C PHE A 190 -7.19 -4.53 -3.80
N GLU A 191 -6.70 -5.76 -3.85
CA GLU A 191 -7.33 -6.90 -3.19
C GLU A 191 -7.47 -6.69 -1.68
N ARG A 192 -6.41 -6.22 -1.03
CA ARG A 192 -6.46 -5.88 0.40
C ARG A 192 -7.46 -4.76 0.69
N SER A 193 -7.57 -3.77 -0.19
CA SER A 193 -8.59 -2.71 -0.02
C SER A 193 -10.01 -3.26 -0.09
N LEU A 194 -10.27 -4.22 -0.99
CA LEU A 194 -11.57 -4.89 -1.08
C LEU A 194 -11.90 -5.69 0.19
N ILE A 195 -10.93 -6.50 0.68
CA ILE A 195 -11.09 -7.30 1.90
C ILE A 195 -11.41 -6.39 3.09
N VAL A 196 -10.68 -5.28 3.24
CA VAL A 196 -10.92 -4.30 4.31
C VAL A 196 -12.30 -3.67 4.14
N ALA A 197 -12.66 -3.21 2.94
CA ALA A 197 -13.95 -2.59 2.69
C ALA A 197 -15.13 -3.57 2.96
N GLU A 198 -15.03 -4.82 2.54
CA GLU A 198 -16.02 -5.87 2.83
C GLU A 198 -16.18 -6.10 4.33
N ARG A 199 -15.04 -6.21 5.05
CA ARG A 199 -15.04 -6.38 6.52
C ARG A 199 -15.75 -5.22 7.22
N PHE A 200 -15.55 -3.99 6.75
CA PHE A 200 -16.15 -2.79 7.33
C PHE A 200 -17.55 -2.47 6.79
N SER A 201 -18.04 -3.16 5.77
CA SER A 201 -19.34 -2.91 5.15
C SER A 201 -20.56 -3.09 6.07
N LYS A 202 -20.37 -3.77 7.20
CA LYS A 202 -21.40 -3.99 8.22
C LYS A 202 -21.61 -2.78 9.15
N TYR A 203 -20.66 -1.85 9.20
CA TYR A 203 -20.75 -0.66 10.04
C TYR A 203 -21.41 0.48 9.27
N SER A 204 -22.18 1.29 9.99
CA SER A 204 -22.87 2.47 9.43
C SER A 204 -21.91 3.63 9.17
N GLU A 205 -20.89 3.74 10.00
CA GLU A 205 -19.93 4.83 9.98
C GLU A 205 -18.50 4.33 10.14
N LEU A 206 -17.57 5.03 9.51
CA LEU A 206 -16.14 4.81 9.57
C LEU A 206 -15.43 6.14 9.73
N PHE A 207 -14.35 6.14 10.50
CA PHE A 207 -13.56 7.31 10.77
C PHE A 207 -12.08 7.02 10.49
N PHE A 208 -11.34 8.07 10.19
CA PHE A 208 -9.90 7.96 9.89
C PHE A 208 -9.10 8.88 10.80
N ILE A 209 -7.98 8.35 11.32
CA ILE A 209 -6.98 9.16 11.98
C ILE A 209 -6.10 9.82 10.92
N TYR A 210 -5.77 11.08 11.14
CA TYR A 210 -4.89 11.83 10.25
C TYR A 210 -3.63 12.30 10.97
N GLN A 211 -2.57 12.41 10.21
CA GLN A 211 -1.29 13.02 10.58
C GLN A 211 -0.87 14.03 9.51
N THR A 212 -0.04 14.99 9.89
CA THR A 212 0.59 15.90 8.94
C THR A 212 2.03 15.48 8.63
N ASP A 213 2.54 15.85 7.46
CA ASP A 213 3.97 15.88 7.22
C ASP A 213 4.57 17.22 7.72
N PHE A 214 5.89 17.34 7.66
CA PHE A 214 6.60 18.56 8.05
C PHE A 214 6.31 19.78 7.14
N ARG A 215 5.63 19.56 6.01
CA ARG A 215 5.17 20.59 5.06
C ARG A 215 3.71 20.99 5.29
N GLY A 216 3.07 20.47 6.35
CA GLY A 216 1.69 20.78 6.67
C GLY A 216 0.64 20.04 5.84
N ARG A 217 1.03 19.03 5.04
CA ARG A 217 0.07 18.21 4.28
C ARG A 217 -0.53 17.16 5.21
N ILE A 218 -1.84 16.97 5.11
CA ILE A 218 -2.59 16.03 5.95
C ILE A 218 -2.76 14.71 5.22
N TYR A 219 -2.47 13.59 5.90
CA TYR A 219 -2.57 12.23 5.39
C TYR A 219 -3.32 11.33 6.36
N PRO A 220 -4.25 10.49 5.89
CA PRO A 220 -4.82 9.45 6.72
C PRO A 220 -3.76 8.40 7.07
N VAL A 221 -3.85 7.87 8.27
CA VAL A 221 -2.95 6.82 8.77
C VAL A 221 -3.36 5.45 8.24
N ALA A 222 -4.65 5.27 7.92
CA ALA A 222 -5.19 4.01 7.44
C ALA A 222 -4.53 3.56 6.13
N GLN A 223 -4.21 2.27 6.09
CA GLN A 223 -3.67 1.58 4.92
C GLN A 223 -4.81 0.98 4.10
N PHE A 224 -4.54 0.66 2.85
CA PHE A 224 -5.42 -0.01 1.90
C PHE A 224 -6.77 0.70 1.64
N LEU A 225 -7.60 0.92 2.66
CA LEU A 225 -8.84 1.67 2.55
C LEU A 225 -8.60 3.10 3.08
N SER A 226 -8.52 4.07 2.17
CA SER A 226 -8.12 5.45 2.51
C SER A 226 -8.84 6.49 1.65
N PRO A 227 -9.33 7.59 2.24
CA PRO A 227 -9.95 8.70 1.49
C PRO A 227 -8.99 9.39 0.51
N GLN A 228 -7.69 9.20 0.67
CA GLN A 228 -6.64 9.70 -0.23
C GLN A 228 -6.01 8.59 -1.09
N GLY A 229 -6.64 7.42 -1.17
CA GLY A 229 -6.23 6.34 -2.04
C GLY A 229 -6.38 6.63 -3.53
N SER A 230 -6.11 5.66 -4.37
CA SER A 230 -6.40 5.74 -5.81
C SER A 230 -7.91 5.94 -6.05
N SER A 231 -8.29 6.37 -7.26
CA SER A 231 -9.71 6.58 -7.61
C SER A 231 -10.57 5.36 -7.33
N VAL A 232 -10.03 4.17 -7.60
CA VAL A 232 -10.70 2.88 -7.33
C VAL A 232 -10.96 2.67 -5.85
N ILE A 233 -9.96 2.98 -4.99
CA ILE A 233 -10.07 2.85 -3.54
C ILE A 233 -11.01 3.93 -2.98
N LYS A 234 -10.91 5.17 -3.47
CA LYS A 234 -11.83 6.24 -3.05
C LYS A 234 -13.29 5.92 -3.36
N ALA A 235 -13.57 5.28 -4.49
CA ALA A 235 -14.91 4.86 -4.87
C ALA A 235 -15.55 3.83 -3.91
N GLN A 236 -14.74 3.12 -3.11
CA GLN A 236 -15.22 2.17 -2.11
C GLN A 236 -15.94 2.85 -0.93
N MET A 237 -15.79 4.15 -0.79
CA MET A 237 -16.34 4.94 0.33
C MET A 237 -17.14 6.13 -0.17
N VAL A 238 -18.08 6.54 0.66
CA VAL A 238 -18.82 7.81 0.51
C VAL A 238 -18.91 8.47 1.88
N LEU A 239 -19.18 9.76 1.93
CA LEU A 239 -19.55 10.42 3.18
C LEU A 239 -20.80 9.75 3.76
N ALA A 240 -20.81 9.49 5.07
CA ALA A 240 -21.95 8.83 5.72
C ALA A 240 -23.18 9.74 5.73
N ASN A 241 -22.97 11.03 5.97
CA ASN A 241 -24.00 12.03 6.01
C ASN A 241 -24.02 12.81 4.69
N GLY A 242 -25.18 12.89 4.05
CA GLY A 242 -25.41 13.73 2.90
C GLY A 242 -26.20 14.96 3.27
N ALA A 243 -26.07 16.02 2.48
CA ALA A 243 -26.97 17.15 2.54
C ALA A 243 -28.05 16.98 1.45
N PRO A 244 -29.32 17.36 1.73
CA PRO A 244 -30.35 17.40 0.67
C PRO A 244 -29.95 18.46 -0.36
N ILE A 245 -30.40 18.25 -1.60
CA ILE A 245 -30.22 19.21 -2.69
C ILE A 245 -31.65 19.74 -2.99
N ASP A 246 -31.90 20.93 -2.51
CA ASP A 246 -33.27 21.52 -2.58
C ASP A 246 -33.36 22.60 -3.64
N THR A 247 -32.25 23.13 -4.12
CA THR A 247 -32.20 24.23 -5.08
C THR A 247 -31.49 23.86 -6.38
N PHE A 248 -31.83 24.57 -7.46
CA PHE A 248 -31.12 24.41 -8.74
C PHE A 248 -29.65 24.83 -8.66
N GLU A 249 -29.30 25.79 -7.85
CA GLU A 249 -27.92 26.23 -7.63
C GLU A 249 -27.07 25.10 -7.00
N GLU A 250 -27.61 24.42 -5.98
CA GLU A 250 -26.94 23.26 -5.37
C GLU A 250 -26.80 22.11 -6.36
N LEU A 251 -27.81 21.86 -7.20
CA LEU A 251 -27.80 20.84 -8.26
C LEU A 251 -26.73 21.17 -9.32
N SER A 252 -26.51 22.45 -9.61
CA SER A 252 -25.51 22.89 -10.60
C SER A 252 -24.10 22.43 -10.25
N TRP A 253 -23.76 22.35 -8.97
CA TRP A 253 -22.45 21.82 -8.53
C TRP A 253 -22.24 20.35 -8.90
N LEU A 254 -23.29 19.55 -8.93
CA LEU A 254 -23.21 18.16 -9.42
C LEU A 254 -22.96 18.12 -10.93
N TYR A 255 -23.60 19.00 -11.70
CA TYR A 255 -23.33 19.11 -13.13
C TYR A 255 -21.92 19.56 -13.42
N HIS A 256 -21.41 20.56 -12.69
CA HIS A 256 -20.00 20.98 -12.78
C HIS A 256 -19.03 19.84 -12.44
N HIS A 257 -19.33 19.09 -11.37
CA HIS A 257 -18.51 17.94 -11.02
C HIS A 257 -18.54 16.85 -12.09
N ALA A 258 -19.73 16.53 -12.62
CA ALA A 258 -19.87 15.54 -13.68
C ALA A 258 -19.10 15.98 -14.94
N ALA A 259 -19.21 17.25 -15.35
CA ALA A 259 -18.46 17.79 -16.49
C ALA A 259 -16.94 17.68 -16.26
N ASN A 260 -16.45 18.03 -15.08
CA ASN A 260 -15.03 17.92 -14.74
C ASN A 260 -14.52 16.46 -14.72
N CYS A 261 -15.39 15.48 -14.45
CA CYS A 261 -15.02 14.06 -14.51
C CYS A 261 -15.00 13.52 -15.94
N PHE A 262 -15.72 14.19 -16.85
CA PHE A 262 -15.81 13.76 -18.26
C PHE A 262 -14.64 14.28 -19.11
N GLY A 263 -13.99 15.36 -18.72
CA GLY A 263 -12.83 15.97 -19.37
C GLY A 263 -13.16 17.28 -20.05
#